data_6ccf13e8db053e099d047d48225306ed
#
_entry.id   6ccf13e8db053e099d047d48225306ed
#
_cell.length_a   1.000
_cell.length_b   1.000
_cell.length_c   1.000
_cell.angle_alpha   90.00
_cell.angle_beta   90.00
_cell.angle_gamma   90.00
#
_symmetry.space_group_name_H-M   'P 1'
#
loop_
_entity.id
_entity.type
_entity.pdbx_description
1 polymer ?
#
loop_
_entity_poly.entity_id
_entity_poly.type
_entity_poly.pdbx_seq_one_letter_code
_entity_poly.pdbx_strand_id
1 'polypeptide(L)'
;MKRHVLFAIVAMITAVPLAAQAPEGWMLRADASTSAVDPDAPGPIKLMKTATGFHATNPQAAVFWHPANTAAGNYSLKGTFTLVKPSGHTNFYGLVFGGSELGGPRQTYLYFMVAQDGTWLLKRRVGNETTQDVVVKTAHAAVKKPDASGMSTNALELRVLADKIEYLVNNTVVHTTPKSGMTARTDGVYGVRVNHQLEVRVDGLTMSKL
;
A
#
# COMPACT_ATOMS: atom_id res chain seq x y z
N MET A 1 -74.76 -1.63 6.22
CA MET A 1 -73.50 -0.87 6.44
C MET A 1 -72.31 -1.86 6.39
N LYS A 2 -71.56 -1.86 5.27
CA LYS A 2 -70.35 -2.74 5.12
C LYS A 2 -69.14 -1.91 5.49
N ARG A 3 -68.42 -2.28 6.56
CA ARG A 3 -67.18 -1.66 6.99
C ARG A 3 -66.02 -2.27 6.17
N HIS A 4 -65.36 -1.44 5.35
CA HIS A 4 -64.12 -1.83 4.68
C HIS A 4 -62.94 -1.54 5.61
N VAL A 5 -62.22 -2.59 5.99
CA VAL A 5 -60.99 -2.52 6.76
C VAL A 5 -59.86 -2.40 5.75
N LEU A 6 -59.20 -1.24 5.74
CA LEU A 6 -58.01 -0.99 4.91
C LEU A 6 -56.77 -1.51 5.65
N PHE A 7 -56.16 -2.57 5.16
CA PHE A 7 -54.87 -3.03 5.64
C PHE A 7 -53.76 -2.21 4.98
N ALA A 8 -53.09 -1.36 5.74
CA ALA A 8 -51.89 -0.68 5.32
C ALA A 8 -50.70 -1.65 5.44
N ILE A 9 -50.15 -2.08 4.31
CA ILE A 9 -48.89 -2.85 4.28
C ILE A 9 -47.75 -1.85 4.44
N VAL A 10 -47.13 -1.84 5.61
CA VAL A 10 -45.86 -1.12 5.85
C VAL A 10 -44.74 -1.97 5.28
N ALA A 11 -44.21 -1.60 4.15
CA ALA A 11 -42.99 -2.19 3.59
C ALA A 11 -41.79 -1.75 4.44
N MET A 12 -41.27 -2.63 5.30
CA MET A 12 -39.99 -2.43 5.95
C MET A 12 -38.89 -2.53 4.88
N ILE A 13 -38.32 -1.40 4.49
CA ILE A 13 -37.09 -1.35 3.71
C ILE A 13 -35.94 -1.69 4.69
N THR A 14 -35.51 -2.94 4.69
CA THR A 14 -34.29 -3.34 5.38
C THR A 14 -33.10 -2.77 4.59
N ALA A 15 -32.48 -1.72 5.12
CA ALA A 15 -31.19 -1.25 4.63
C ALA A 15 -30.16 -2.37 4.83
N VAL A 16 -29.82 -3.08 3.77
CA VAL A 16 -28.69 -4.01 3.75
C VAL A 16 -27.44 -3.15 3.88
N PRO A 17 -26.57 -3.34 4.91
CA PRO A 17 -25.32 -2.61 4.96
C PRO A 17 -24.53 -2.94 3.70
N LEU A 18 -24.13 -1.89 2.95
CA LEU A 18 -23.26 -2.03 1.78
C LEU A 18 -21.94 -2.61 2.31
N ALA A 19 -21.74 -3.92 2.21
CA ALA A 19 -20.47 -4.53 2.53
C ALA A 19 -19.41 -3.88 1.62
N ALA A 20 -18.46 -3.17 2.21
CA ALA A 20 -17.40 -2.55 1.47
C ALA A 20 -16.61 -3.64 0.73
N GLN A 21 -16.75 -3.68 -0.60
CA GLN A 21 -16.13 -4.69 -1.44
C GLN A 21 -14.68 -4.30 -1.73
N ALA A 22 -13.81 -5.31 -1.84
CA ALA A 22 -12.47 -5.12 -2.38
C ALA A 22 -12.54 -4.45 -3.77
N PRO A 23 -11.56 -3.62 -4.16
CA PRO A 23 -11.50 -3.10 -5.51
C PRO A 23 -11.45 -4.25 -6.51
N GLU A 24 -12.24 -4.15 -7.59
CA GLU A 24 -12.32 -5.20 -8.61
C GLU A 24 -10.93 -5.51 -9.21
N GLY A 25 -10.62 -6.79 -9.39
CA GLY A 25 -9.38 -7.27 -10.00
C GLY A 25 -8.12 -7.12 -9.12
N TRP A 26 -8.22 -6.51 -7.94
CA TRP A 26 -7.08 -6.44 -7.04
C TRP A 26 -6.79 -7.78 -6.39
N MET A 27 -5.52 -8.09 -6.30
CA MET A 27 -4.97 -9.27 -5.65
C MET A 27 -4.19 -8.85 -4.40
N LEU A 28 -4.06 -9.77 -3.46
CA LEU A 28 -3.21 -9.61 -2.30
C LEU A 28 -2.36 -10.85 -2.05
N ARG A 29 -1.22 -10.64 -1.46
CA ARG A 29 -0.40 -11.66 -0.84
C ARG A 29 -0.06 -11.24 0.57
N ALA A 30 -0.39 -12.07 1.55
CA ALA A 30 0.04 -11.92 2.92
C ALA A 30 1.49 -12.40 3.09
N ASP A 31 2.28 -11.65 3.84
CA ASP A 31 3.61 -12.02 4.30
C ASP A 31 3.54 -12.13 5.84
N ALA A 32 3.10 -13.29 6.35
CA ALA A 32 2.99 -13.52 7.79
C ALA A 32 4.34 -13.37 8.49
N SER A 33 4.32 -12.77 9.68
CA SER A 33 5.52 -12.68 10.52
C SER A 33 5.92 -14.06 11.01
N THR A 34 7.21 -14.35 10.94
CA THR A 34 7.82 -15.52 11.58
C THR A 34 8.52 -15.16 12.89
N SER A 35 8.43 -13.89 13.31
CA SER A 35 9.07 -13.39 14.52
C SER A 35 8.23 -13.62 15.76
N ALA A 36 8.75 -14.32 16.75
CA ALA A 36 8.08 -14.49 18.03
C ALA A 36 8.05 -13.21 18.88
N VAL A 37 8.96 -12.26 18.62
CA VAL A 37 9.04 -10.97 19.32
C VAL A 37 8.30 -9.85 18.62
N ASP A 38 7.88 -10.09 17.38
CA ASP A 38 7.09 -9.15 16.57
C ASP A 38 6.00 -9.91 15.79
N PRO A 39 5.02 -10.52 16.51
CA PRO A 39 3.98 -11.33 15.89
C PRO A 39 2.96 -10.46 15.18
N ASP A 40 2.29 -11.06 14.21
CA ASP A 40 1.12 -10.47 13.58
C ASP A 40 -0.03 -10.32 14.57
N ALA A 41 -0.91 -9.34 14.35
CA ALA A 41 -2.17 -9.25 15.07
C ALA A 41 -3.19 -10.26 14.53
N PRO A 42 -4.18 -10.70 15.34
CA PRO A 42 -5.24 -11.56 14.87
C PRO A 42 -6.19 -10.83 13.92
N GLY A 43 -6.81 -11.59 13.02
CA GLY A 43 -7.87 -11.11 12.13
C GLY A 43 -7.49 -11.15 10.64
N PRO A 44 -8.48 -10.94 9.76
CA PRO A 44 -8.26 -10.93 8.31
C PRO A 44 -7.69 -9.61 7.82
N ILE A 45 -6.84 -9.68 6.78
CA ILE A 45 -6.49 -8.51 5.98
C ILE A 45 -7.75 -8.06 5.24
N LYS A 46 -8.03 -6.75 5.27
CA LYS A 46 -9.15 -6.15 4.54
C LYS A 46 -8.64 -5.12 3.56
N LEU A 47 -9.18 -5.14 2.35
CA LEU A 47 -8.96 -4.13 1.32
C LEU A 47 -10.34 -3.63 0.87
N MET A 48 -10.66 -2.40 1.22
CA MET A 48 -11.98 -1.82 0.95
C MET A 48 -11.87 -0.68 -0.06
N LYS A 49 -12.68 -0.71 -1.11
CA LYS A 49 -12.75 0.37 -2.11
C LYS A 49 -13.22 1.67 -1.45
N THR A 50 -12.59 2.78 -1.83
CA THR A 50 -13.03 4.15 -1.51
C THR A 50 -13.35 4.91 -2.79
N ALA A 51 -13.77 6.16 -2.70
CA ALA A 51 -14.07 6.97 -3.88
C ALA A 51 -12.85 7.22 -4.77
N THR A 52 -11.66 7.32 -4.19
CA THR A 52 -10.41 7.73 -4.86
C THR A 52 -9.30 6.67 -4.80
N GLY A 53 -9.60 5.50 -4.22
CA GLY A 53 -8.62 4.44 -4.05
C GLY A 53 -9.12 3.30 -3.17
N PHE A 54 -8.42 2.99 -2.09
CA PHE A 54 -8.81 1.94 -1.16
C PHE A 54 -8.28 2.19 0.27
N HIS A 55 -8.89 1.50 1.22
CA HIS A 55 -8.47 1.42 2.62
C HIS A 55 -8.03 0.00 2.93
N ALA A 56 -6.80 -0.16 3.41
CA ALA A 56 -6.23 -1.42 3.85
C ALA A 56 -6.17 -1.49 5.38
N THR A 57 -6.69 -2.59 5.95
CA THR A 57 -6.52 -2.94 7.37
C THR A 57 -5.68 -4.20 7.44
N ASN A 58 -4.49 -4.08 7.98
CA ASN A 58 -3.43 -5.07 7.91
C ASN A 58 -3.04 -5.63 9.28
N PRO A 59 -3.68 -6.69 9.79
CA PRO A 59 -3.15 -7.42 10.95
C PRO A 59 -1.82 -8.10 10.62
N GLN A 60 -1.63 -8.53 9.37
CA GLN A 60 -0.41 -9.10 8.79
C GLN A 60 0.14 -8.17 7.70
N ALA A 61 1.44 -8.23 7.43
CA ALA A 61 2.00 -7.54 6.29
C ALA A 61 1.45 -8.09 4.97
N ALA A 62 1.20 -7.21 3.99
CA ALA A 62 0.70 -7.62 2.69
C ALA A 62 1.19 -6.72 1.55
N VAL A 63 1.27 -7.34 0.37
CA VAL A 63 1.38 -6.65 -0.91
C VAL A 63 0.03 -6.70 -1.61
N PHE A 64 -0.41 -5.57 -2.16
CA PHE A 64 -1.63 -5.42 -2.93
C PHE A 64 -1.30 -4.91 -4.33
N TRP A 65 -1.87 -5.53 -5.35
CA TRP A 65 -1.66 -5.13 -6.74
C TRP A 65 -2.85 -5.48 -7.62
N HIS A 66 -2.95 -4.80 -8.74
CA HIS A 66 -3.83 -5.22 -9.83
C HIS A 66 -2.95 -5.73 -10.97
N PRO A 67 -3.20 -6.93 -11.57
CA PRO A 67 -2.34 -7.50 -12.60
C PRO A 67 -2.14 -6.62 -13.83
N ALA A 68 -3.12 -5.78 -14.16
CA ALA A 68 -3.02 -4.82 -15.26
C ALA A 68 -2.19 -3.56 -14.92
N ASN A 69 -1.85 -3.34 -13.65
CA ASN A 69 -1.02 -2.22 -13.20
C ASN A 69 0.45 -2.51 -13.52
N THR A 70 0.88 -2.21 -14.73
CA THR A 70 2.26 -2.44 -15.20
C THR A 70 2.93 -1.13 -15.58
N ALA A 71 4.24 -1.06 -15.38
CA ALA A 71 5.10 0.05 -15.78
C ALA A 71 6.34 -0.46 -16.50
N ALA A 72 6.85 0.27 -17.47
CA ALA A 72 8.09 -0.05 -18.19
C ALA A 72 8.75 1.20 -18.78
N GLY A 73 10.07 1.17 -18.91
CA GLY A 73 10.87 2.27 -19.44
C GLY A 73 11.00 3.43 -18.45
N ASN A 74 10.80 4.67 -18.93
CA ASN A 74 10.82 5.86 -18.08
C ASN A 74 9.39 6.18 -17.64
N TYR A 75 9.16 6.32 -16.32
CA TYR A 75 7.83 6.59 -15.77
C TYR A 75 7.90 7.24 -14.39
N SER A 76 6.83 7.92 -14.00
CA SER A 76 6.52 8.30 -12.63
C SER A 76 5.43 7.38 -12.09
N LEU A 77 5.62 6.86 -10.88
CA LEU A 77 4.61 6.15 -10.10
C LEU A 77 4.38 6.89 -8.80
N LYS A 78 3.13 7.25 -8.51
CA LYS A 78 2.79 8.03 -7.31
C LYS A 78 1.49 7.57 -6.67
N GLY A 79 1.35 7.88 -5.37
CA GLY A 79 0.14 7.68 -4.59
C GLY A 79 0.18 8.48 -3.30
N THR A 80 -0.99 8.82 -2.78
CA THR A 80 -1.14 9.48 -1.48
C THR A 80 -1.52 8.46 -0.43
N PHE A 81 -0.73 8.38 0.62
CA PHE A 81 -0.89 7.40 1.70
C PHE A 81 -1.27 8.14 2.99
N THR A 82 -2.45 7.83 3.52
CA THR A 82 -2.86 8.31 4.84
C THR A 82 -2.78 7.14 5.82
N LEU A 83 -1.85 7.24 6.76
CA LEU A 83 -1.83 6.37 7.93
C LEU A 83 -3.03 6.75 8.79
N VAL A 84 -3.98 5.83 8.93
CA VAL A 84 -5.22 6.03 9.71
C VAL A 84 -5.05 5.53 11.13
N LYS A 85 -4.35 4.39 11.28
CA LYS A 85 -4.03 3.80 12.57
C LYS A 85 -2.60 3.29 12.56
N PRO A 86 -1.72 3.89 13.38
CA PRO A 86 -0.35 3.41 13.57
C PRO A 86 -0.34 2.12 14.40
N SER A 87 0.71 1.34 14.23
CA SER A 87 1.03 0.22 15.12
C SER A 87 1.70 0.70 16.41
N GLY A 88 1.82 -0.20 17.40
CA GLY A 88 2.53 0.07 18.65
C GLY A 88 4.05 0.22 18.51
N HIS A 89 4.61 -0.12 17.35
CA HIS A 89 6.03 0.01 17.01
C HIS A 89 6.18 0.53 15.57
N THR A 90 7.42 0.84 15.14
CA THR A 90 7.65 1.38 13.79
C THR A 90 7.32 0.35 12.72
N ASN A 91 6.32 0.64 11.92
CA ASN A 91 5.95 -0.13 10.74
C ASN A 91 5.83 0.76 9.50
N PHE A 92 5.99 0.14 8.31
CA PHE A 92 6.18 0.82 7.04
C PHE A 92 5.03 0.54 6.07
N TYR A 93 4.76 1.51 5.19
CA TYR A 93 3.79 1.40 4.10
C TYR A 93 4.27 2.24 2.90
N GLY A 94 3.91 1.83 1.68
CA GLY A 94 4.30 2.58 0.50
C GLY A 94 4.19 1.83 -0.82
N LEU A 95 4.96 2.28 -1.80
CA LEU A 95 4.91 1.85 -3.20
C LEU A 95 5.71 0.56 -3.41
N VAL A 96 5.16 -0.32 -4.26
CA VAL A 96 5.82 -1.49 -4.85
C VAL A 96 5.98 -1.25 -6.35
N PHE A 97 7.12 -1.58 -6.93
CA PHE A 97 7.41 -1.45 -8.36
C PHE A 97 8.39 -2.52 -8.86
N GLY A 98 8.47 -2.69 -10.17
CA GLY A 98 9.29 -3.72 -10.80
C GLY A 98 8.87 -5.14 -10.39
N GLY A 99 7.57 -5.33 -10.12
CA GLY A 99 7.02 -6.57 -9.59
C GLY A 99 6.94 -7.67 -10.62
N SER A 100 7.35 -8.87 -10.23
CA SER A 100 7.20 -10.11 -10.99
C SER A 100 6.76 -11.24 -10.06
N GLU A 101 5.84 -12.08 -10.51
CA GLU A 101 5.33 -13.26 -9.80
C GLU A 101 4.84 -12.96 -8.37
N LEU A 102 4.19 -11.80 -8.15
CA LEU A 102 3.85 -11.30 -6.81
C LEU A 102 3.00 -12.26 -5.96
N GLY A 103 2.20 -13.14 -6.59
CA GLY A 103 1.40 -14.15 -5.91
C GLY A 103 2.14 -15.46 -5.61
N GLY A 104 3.35 -15.66 -6.14
CA GLY A 104 4.07 -16.91 -6.11
C GLY A 104 5.32 -16.91 -5.20
N PRO A 105 5.95 -18.08 -5.02
CA PRO A 105 7.14 -18.21 -4.18
C PRO A 105 8.39 -17.54 -4.80
N ARG A 106 8.39 -17.29 -6.10
CA ARG A 106 9.49 -16.62 -6.82
C ARG A 106 9.26 -15.12 -7.00
N GLN A 107 8.40 -14.52 -6.19
CA GLN A 107 8.12 -13.09 -6.25
C GLN A 107 9.39 -12.24 -6.19
N THR A 108 9.44 -11.21 -7.03
CA THR A 108 10.49 -10.19 -6.94
C THR A 108 9.87 -8.81 -7.08
N TYR A 109 10.32 -7.85 -6.30
CA TYR A 109 9.91 -6.45 -6.41
C TYR A 109 10.81 -5.53 -5.61
N LEU A 110 10.79 -4.26 -5.96
CA LEU A 110 11.33 -3.16 -5.17
C LEU A 110 10.19 -2.50 -4.38
N TYR A 111 10.46 -1.98 -3.20
CA TYR A 111 9.47 -1.26 -2.43
C TYR A 111 10.09 -0.08 -1.66
N PHE A 112 9.46 1.09 -1.91
CA PHE A 112 9.77 2.37 -1.29
C PHE A 112 8.70 2.71 -0.28
N MET A 113 9.06 2.82 1.00
CA MET A 113 8.09 2.96 2.08
C MET A 113 8.50 4.04 3.08
N VAL A 114 7.49 4.60 3.75
CA VAL A 114 7.64 5.51 4.88
C VAL A 114 7.03 4.91 6.14
N ALA A 115 7.40 5.45 7.31
CA ALA A 115 6.91 5.00 8.60
C ALA A 115 6.43 6.16 9.49
N GLN A 116 5.68 5.80 10.53
CA GLN A 116 5.10 6.72 11.52
C GLN A 116 6.15 7.52 12.32
N ASP A 117 7.37 7.05 12.40
CA ASP A 117 8.45 7.72 13.13
C ASP A 117 9.21 8.78 12.29
N GLY A 118 8.78 9.03 11.05
CA GLY A 118 9.42 10.01 10.16
C GLY A 118 10.58 9.43 9.37
N THR A 119 10.69 8.11 9.30
CA THR A 119 11.69 7.41 8.51
C THR A 119 11.14 6.86 7.21
N TRP A 120 12.03 6.53 6.29
CA TRP A 120 11.77 5.85 5.03
C TRP A 120 12.80 4.76 4.80
N LEU A 121 12.52 3.85 3.87
CA LEU A 121 13.44 2.81 3.43
C LEU A 121 13.18 2.43 1.97
N LEU A 122 14.19 1.80 1.36
CA LEU A 122 14.09 1.13 0.07
C LEU A 122 14.64 -0.29 0.21
N LYS A 123 13.82 -1.26 -0.16
CA LYS A 123 14.22 -2.68 -0.10
C LYS A 123 13.88 -3.39 -1.40
N ARG A 124 14.53 -4.54 -1.60
CA ARG A 124 14.24 -5.49 -2.66
C ARG A 124 13.80 -6.82 -2.05
N ARG A 125 12.71 -7.37 -2.56
CA ARG A 125 12.25 -8.73 -2.27
C ARG A 125 12.71 -9.67 -3.36
N VAL A 126 13.24 -10.84 -2.99
CA VAL A 126 13.63 -11.91 -3.90
C VAL A 126 13.16 -13.24 -3.31
N GLY A 127 12.09 -13.79 -3.87
CA GLY A 127 11.44 -14.97 -3.33
C GLY A 127 10.76 -14.72 -1.97
N ASN A 128 10.43 -15.81 -1.27
CA ASN A 128 9.74 -15.72 0.02
C ASN A 128 10.66 -15.32 1.16
N GLU A 129 11.92 -15.76 1.12
CA GLU A 129 12.83 -15.70 2.26
C GLU A 129 13.77 -14.50 2.23
N THR A 130 14.04 -13.94 1.03
CA THR A 130 15.11 -12.95 0.91
C THR A 130 14.56 -11.53 0.80
N THR A 131 14.94 -10.69 1.75
CA THR A 131 14.77 -9.23 1.69
C THR A 131 16.15 -8.58 1.78
N GLN A 132 16.44 -7.68 0.83
CA GLN A 132 17.71 -6.98 0.74
C GLN A 132 17.49 -5.48 0.98
N ASP A 133 18.30 -4.87 1.85
CA ASP A 133 18.32 -3.43 2.03
C ASP A 133 19.05 -2.77 0.85
N VAL A 134 18.35 -1.97 0.07
CA VAL A 134 18.96 -1.05 -0.91
C VAL A 134 19.33 0.24 -0.20
N VAL A 135 18.41 0.76 0.63
CA VAL A 135 18.65 1.86 1.56
C VAL A 135 18.03 1.47 2.89
N VAL A 136 18.82 1.41 3.94
CA VAL A 136 18.36 1.12 5.30
C VAL A 136 17.42 2.21 5.82
N LYS A 137 16.69 1.91 6.86
CA LYS A 137 15.82 2.87 7.56
C LYS A 137 16.56 4.19 7.82
N THR A 138 16.07 5.28 7.24
CA THR A 138 16.69 6.61 7.26
C THR A 138 15.65 7.67 7.61
N ALA A 139 15.94 8.57 8.53
CA ALA A 139 15.06 9.68 8.87
C ALA A 139 15.15 10.79 7.81
N HIS A 140 14.01 11.43 7.50
CA HIS A 140 13.98 12.58 6.60
C HIS A 140 12.85 13.54 6.97
N ALA A 141 13.12 14.84 6.98
CA ALA A 141 12.15 15.87 7.38
C ALA A 141 10.90 15.96 6.48
N ALA A 142 11.00 15.49 5.21
CA ALA A 142 9.86 15.42 4.31
C ALA A 142 8.83 14.36 4.71
N VAL A 143 9.18 13.35 5.53
CA VAL A 143 8.24 12.33 6.00
C VAL A 143 7.45 12.87 7.18
N LYS A 144 6.15 13.13 6.98
CA LYS A 144 5.25 13.60 8.01
C LYS A 144 4.96 12.50 9.01
N LYS A 145 5.11 12.83 10.30
CA LYS A 145 4.73 11.97 11.42
C LYS A 145 3.25 12.13 11.74
N PRO A 146 2.62 11.15 12.43
CA PRO A 146 1.27 11.31 12.94
C PRO A 146 1.10 12.56 13.80
N ASP A 147 -0.03 13.22 13.64
CA ASP A 147 -0.49 14.31 14.46
C ASP A 147 -1.11 13.83 15.78
N ALA A 148 -1.74 14.71 16.52
CA ALA A 148 -2.41 14.39 17.79
C ALA A 148 -3.57 13.39 17.63
N SER A 149 -4.12 13.23 16.43
CA SER A 149 -5.14 12.20 16.12
C SER A 149 -4.55 10.84 15.80
N GLY A 150 -3.23 10.72 15.74
CA GLY A 150 -2.52 9.52 15.33
C GLY A 150 -2.44 9.34 13.81
N MET A 151 -2.82 10.33 13.01
CA MET A 151 -2.88 10.25 11.55
C MET A 151 -1.75 11.03 10.88
N SER A 152 -1.28 10.54 9.73
CA SER A 152 -0.37 11.29 8.87
C SER A 152 -0.64 11.00 7.41
N THR A 153 -0.46 12.01 6.55
CA THR A 153 -0.61 11.84 5.09
C THR A 153 0.70 12.19 4.41
N ASN A 154 1.22 11.23 3.62
CA ASN A 154 2.42 11.37 2.81
C ASN A 154 2.12 11.04 1.35
N ALA A 155 2.46 11.95 0.43
CA ALA A 155 2.50 11.68 -1.00
C ALA A 155 3.84 11.03 -1.33
N LEU A 156 3.82 9.82 -1.87
CA LEU A 156 4.99 9.09 -2.33
C LEU A 156 5.03 9.11 -3.85
N GLU A 157 6.21 9.35 -4.41
CA GLU A 157 6.47 9.28 -5.84
C GLU A 157 7.84 8.64 -6.08
N LEU A 158 7.95 7.84 -7.13
CA LEU A 158 9.23 7.47 -7.70
C LEU A 158 9.24 7.84 -9.18
N ARG A 159 10.39 8.31 -9.67
CA ARG A 159 10.63 8.62 -11.07
C ARG A 159 11.72 7.73 -11.58
N VAL A 160 11.36 6.80 -12.44
CA VAL A 160 12.30 5.93 -13.13
C VAL A 160 12.74 6.64 -14.41
N LEU A 161 14.02 6.96 -14.47
CA LEU A 161 14.68 7.59 -15.60
C LEU A 161 15.57 6.59 -16.34
N ALA A 162 16.27 7.02 -17.37
CA ALA A 162 17.10 6.13 -18.17
C ALA A 162 18.22 5.46 -17.37
N ASP A 163 18.87 6.20 -16.47
CA ASP A 163 20.08 5.81 -15.74
C ASP A 163 19.91 5.82 -14.21
N LYS A 164 18.83 6.43 -13.69
CA LYS A 164 18.60 6.61 -12.27
C LYS A 164 17.14 6.48 -11.87
N ILE A 165 16.89 6.38 -10.57
CA ILE A 165 15.56 6.42 -9.95
C ILE A 165 15.60 7.48 -8.86
N GLU A 166 14.67 8.42 -8.90
CA GLU A 166 14.45 9.42 -7.86
C GLU A 166 13.29 8.99 -6.98
N TYR A 167 13.45 9.10 -5.65
CA TYR A 167 12.44 8.77 -4.64
C TYR A 167 12.01 10.06 -3.95
N LEU A 168 10.70 10.34 -3.97
CA LEU A 168 10.15 11.58 -3.45
C LEU A 168 9.11 11.31 -2.35
N VAL A 169 9.18 12.12 -1.32
CA VAL A 169 8.15 12.22 -0.28
C VAL A 169 7.67 13.66 -0.23
N ASN A 170 6.36 13.88 -0.37
CA ASN A 170 5.74 15.20 -0.33
C ASN A 170 6.44 16.20 -1.29
N ASN A 171 6.70 15.78 -2.53
CA ASN A 171 7.39 16.51 -3.61
C ASN A 171 8.88 16.80 -3.34
N THR A 172 9.46 16.30 -2.26
CA THR A 172 10.89 16.45 -1.97
C THR A 172 11.63 15.17 -2.36
N VAL A 173 12.69 15.27 -3.17
CA VAL A 173 13.58 14.15 -3.45
C VAL A 173 14.33 13.78 -2.18
N VAL A 174 14.04 12.61 -1.63
CA VAL A 174 14.68 12.09 -0.40
C VAL A 174 15.90 11.23 -0.71
N HIS A 175 15.94 10.66 -1.93
CA HIS A 175 17.05 9.83 -2.37
C HIS A 175 17.08 9.64 -3.89
N THR A 176 18.24 9.25 -4.40
CA THR A 176 18.44 8.85 -5.80
C THR A 176 19.35 7.61 -5.85
N THR A 177 18.96 6.60 -6.62
CA THR A 177 19.82 5.45 -6.90
C THR A 177 20.15 5.38 -8.40
N PRO A 178 21.30 4.81 -8.79
CA PRO A 178 21.50 4.41 -10.17
C PRO A 178 20.49 3.30 -10.55
N LYS A 179 20.10 3.21 -11.82
CA LYS A 179 19.28 2.11 -12.35
C LYS A 179 20.16 0.91 -12.69
N SER A 180 20.86 0.39 -11.67
CA SER A 180 21.82 -0.72 -11.81
C SER A 180 21.84 -1.58 -10.55
N GLY A 181 22.49 -2.75 -10.60
CA GLY A 181 22.59 -3.65 -9.45
C GLY A 181 21.24 -4.07 -8.90
N MET A 182 20.97 -3.83 -7.61
CA MET A 182 19.70 -4.20 -6.97
C MET A 182 18.50 -3.43 -7.51
N THR A 183 18.71 -2.24 -8.09
CA THR A 183 17.68 -1.34 -8.65
C THR A 183 17.58 -1.39 -10.18
N ALA A 184 18.27 -2.33 -10.84
CA ALA A 184 18.25 -2.47 -12.30
C ALA A 184 16.87 -2.83 -12.88
N ARG A 185 16.08 -3.63 -12.14
CA ARG A 185 14.77 -4.12 -12.60
C ARG A 185 13.67 -3.23 -12.06
N THR A 186 13.16 -2.33 -12.90
CA THR A 186 12.07 -1.39 -12.58
C THR A 186 10.80 -1.66 -13.35
N ASP A 187 10.90 -2.41 -14.46
CA ASP A 187 9.76 -2.78 -15.30
C ASP A 187 8.99 -3.96 -14.68
N GLY A 188 7.67 -3.90 -14.72
CA GLY A 188 6.80 -4.94 -14.18
C GLY A 188 5.54 -4.40 -13.52
N VAL A 189 4.94 -5.22 -12.67
CA VAL A 189 3.73 -4.86 -11.93
C VAL A 189 4.07 -3.86 -10.82
N TYR A 190 3.20 -2.87 -10.63
CA TYR A 190 3.26 -1.97 -9.48
C TYR A 190 2.03 -2.12 -8.57
N GLY A 191 2.21 -1.72 -7.34
CA GLY A 191 1.18 -1.81 -6.31
C GLY A 191 1.60 -1.12 -5.03
N VAL A 192 1.12 -1.61 -3.91
CA VAL A 192 1.45 -1.09 -2.59
C VAL A 192 1.80 -2.21 -1.62
N ARG A 193 2.62 -1.88 -0.63
CA ARG A 193 2.89 -2.74 0.52
C ARG A 193 2.48 -2.00 1.79
N VAL A 194 1.79 -2.71 2.67
CA VAL A 194 1.44 -2.25 4.01
C VAL A 194 1.92 -3.32 4.99
N ASN A 195 2.75 -2.94 5.95
CA ASN A 195 3.22 -3.85 6.99
C ASN A 195 2.11 -4.12 8.01
N HIS A 196 2.37 -5.02 8.95
CA HIS A 196 1.39 -5.51 9.90
C HIS A 196 0.98 -4.43 10.93
N GLN A 197 -0.18 -4.64 11.55
CA GLN A 197 -0.77 -3.81 12.59
C GLN A 197 -1.01 -2.34 12.14
N LEU A 198 -1.19 -2.09 10.85
CA LEU A 198 -1.46 -0.78 10.28
C LEU A 198 -2.86 -0.71 9.64
N GLU A 199 -3.44 0.50 9.66
CA GLU A 199 -4.53 0.88 8.77
C GLU A 199 -4.08 2.05 7.90
N VAL A 200 -4.16 1.86 6.57
CA VAL A 200 -3.66 2.83 5.59
C VAL A 200 -4.70 3.04 4.50
N ARG A 201 -5.04 4.30 4.23
CA ARG A 201 -5.78 4.68 3.03
C ARG A 201 -4.81 5.06 1.93
N VAL A 202 -5.07 4.58 0.72
CA VAL A 202 -4.28 4.88 -0.48
C VAL A 202 -5.19 5.52 -1.51
N ASP A 203 -4.85 6.73 -1.92
CA ASP A 203 -5.60 7.51 -2.90
C ASP A 203 -4.70 7.85 -4.10
N GLY A 204 -5.30 7.87 -5.30
CA GLY A 204 -4.64 8.35 -6.51
C GLY A 204 -3.39 7.58 -6.92
N LEU A 205 -3.35 6.26 -6.65
CA LEU A 205 -2.25 5.42 -7.17
C LEU A 205 -2.28 5.43 -8.69
N THR A 206 -1.26 6.03 -9.31
CA THR A 206 -1.21 6.22 -10.75
C THR A 206 0.22 6.17 -11.29
N MET A 207 0.35 5.70 -12.51
CA MET A 207 1.58 5.70 -13.29
C MET A 207 1.41 6.59 -14.54
N SER A 208 2.44 7.37 -14.85
CA SER A 208 2.53 8.20 -16.05
C SER A 208 3.87 7.97 -16.73
N LYS A 209 3.89 7.91 -18.05
CA LYS A 209 5.14 7.92 -18.84
C LYS A 209 5.85 9.25 -18.70
N LEU A 210 7.19 9.23 -18.71
CA LEU A 210 8.09 10.38 -18.72
C LEU A 210 8.79 10.51 -20.05
#